data_4c6cc6c7d6f87a65dc93c8b6d5d59b45
#
_entry.id   4c6cc6c7d6f87a65dc93c8b6d5d59b45
#
_cell.length_a   1.000
_cell.length_b   1.000
_cell.length_c   1.000
_cell.angle_alpha   90.00
_cell.angle_beta   90.00
_cell.angle_gamma   90.00
#
_symmetry.space_group_name_H-M   'P 1'
#
loop_
_entity.id
_entity.type
_entity.pdbx_description
1 polymer ?
#
loop_
_entity_poly.entity_id
_entity_poly.type
_entity_poly.pdbx_seq_one_letter_code
_entity_poly.pdbx_strand_id
1 'polypeptide(L)'
;ALDWLELPNGLNGDTLGGSLTYFTRSAGVLAPVSVIGVIGSDFPEAGISLFKNYAKNIDDLQINNGPSFRWGGKYHDNWEDRTTLYTELGVFETFCPEMSEINRKSPLIYLGNIHPAIQLDVINQIHSENTLIICDTMNLWINTTKNDLDKLLRSINVLLLNESEAQLLTGQKTVSDSAKVIHDIGPNDVIIKQGGSGATLFSKDHSFHAPVFPIDLLTDPTGAGDTFGGGLMAALSNDCSLNEGVIWGNAAASFCVEGFGLEGLKKMTLESFEERVEKIKTLL
;
A
#
# COMPACT_ATOMS: atom_id res chain seq x y z
N ALA A 1 -5.81 -6.98 -9.06
CA ALA A 1 -5.57 -6.49 -10.43
C ALA A 1 -4.69 -7.45 -11.23
N LEU A 2 -4.70 -7.28 -12.53
CA LEU A 2 -3.78 -7.92 -13.47
C LEU A 2 -3.02 -6.78 -14.17
N ASP A 3 -1.70 -6.73 -14.01
CA ASP A 3 -0.90 -5.63 -14.49
C ASP A 3 -0.01 -6.05 -15.65
N TRP A 4 0.14 -5.19 -16.65
CA TRP A 4 1.16 -5.27 -17.68
C TRP A 4 2.23 -4.22 -17.40
N LEU A 5 3.48 -4.63 -17.30
CA LEU A 5 4.60 -3.75 -16.96
C LEU A 5 5.62 -3.70 -18.09
N GLU A 6 6.12 -2.50 -18.38
CA GLU A 6 7.32 -2.25 -19.18
C GLU A 6 8.34 -1.52 -18.31
N LEU A 7 9.50 -2.13 -18.07
CA LEU A 7 10.53 -1.60 -17.17
C LEU A 7 11.77 -1.11 -17.94
N PRO A 8 12.51 -0.13 -17.41
CA PRO A 8 13.71 0.43 -18.05
C PRO A 8 14.82 -0.59 -18.29
N ASN A 9 14.91 -1.62 -17.45
CA ASN A 9 15.87 -2.72 -17.59
C ASN A 9 15.53 -3.72 -18.73
N GLY A 10 14.46 -3.45 -19.49
CA GLY A 10 13.99 -4.29 -20.61
C GLY A 10 13.05 -5.42 -20.22
N LEU A 11 12.78 -5.63 -18.92
CA LEU A 11 11.76 -6.58 -18.49
C LEU A 11 10.37 -6.05 -18.83
N ASN A 12 9.51 -6.91 -19.32
CA ASN A 12 8.11 -6.61 -19.58
C ASN A 12 7.26 -7.87 -19.47
N GLY A 13 5.97 -7.73 -19.14
CA GLY A 13 5.04 -8.84 -19.09
C GLY A 13 3.87 -8.63 -18.15
N ASP A 14 2.99 -9.65 -18.16
CA ASP A 14 1.86 -9.74 -17.24
C ASP A 14 2.29 -10.19 -15.86
N THR A 15 1.68 -9.62 -14.84
CA THR A 15 1.87 -10.01 -13.43
C THR A 15 0.59 -9.86 -12.64
N LEU A 16 0.48 -10.61 -11.55
CA LEU A 16 -0.52 -10.31 -10.52
C LEU A 16 -0.17 -8.96 -9.89
N GLY A 17 -1.13 -8.07 -9.86
CA GLY A 17 -0.95 -6.71 -9.37
C GLY A 17 -2.05 -6.26 -8.42
N GLY A 18 -2.04 -4.95 -8.14
CA GLY A 18 -2.98 -4.26 -7.27
C GLY A 18 -2.62 -4.32 -5.80
N SER A 19 -3.02 -3.27 -5.08
CA SER A 19 -2.68 -3.03 -3.67
C SER A 19 -2.98 -4.22 -2.77
N LEU A 20 -4.15 -4.85 -2.94
CA LEU A 20 -4.56 -6.01 -2.14
C LEU A 20 -3.59 -7.18 -2.26
N THR A 21 -3.06 -7.45 -3.46
CA THR A 21 -2.17 -8.57 -3.73
C THR A 21 -0.81 -8.39 -3.04
N TYR A 22 -0.17 -7.24 -3.25
CA TYR A 22 1.12 -6.93 -2.64
C TYR A 22 1.03 -6.81 -1.12
N PHE A 23 0.00 -6.12 -0.63
CA PHE A 23 -0.26 -6.01 0.81
C PHE A 23 -0.46 -7.39 1.46
N THR A 24 -1.35 -8.21 0.91
CA THR A 24 -1.65 -9.55 1.49
C THR A 24 -0.42 -10.43 1.47
N ARG A 25 0.37 -10.41 0.39
CA ARG A 25 1.57 -11.25 0.29
C ARG A 25 2.64 -10.83 1.31
N SER A 26 2.79 -9.54 1.60
CA SER A 26 3.77 -9.05 2.58
C SER A 26 3.26 -9.18 4.01
N ALA A 27 2.10 -8.61 4.33
CA ALA A 27 1.55 -8.64 5.68
C ALA A 27 1.24 -10.06 6.16
N GLY A 28 0.73 -10.94 5.27
CA GLY A 28 0.31 -12.30 5.62
C GLY A 28 1.45 -13.25 6.01
N VAL A 29 2.71 -12.89 5.76
CA VAL A 29 3.89 -13.61 6.31
C VAL A 29 4.11 -13.26 7.78
N LEU A 30 3.69 -12.07 8.20
CA LEU A 30 4.08 -11.43 9.45
C LEU A 30 2.95 -11.35 10.47
N ALA A 31 1.69 -11.29 10.00
CA ALA A 31 0.52 -11.08 10.84
C ALA A 31 -0.75 -11.66 10.19
N PRO A 32 -1.82 -11.93 10.96
CA PRO A 32 -3.11 -12.33 10.41
C PRO A 32 -3.76 -11.20 9.62
N VAL A 33 -4.16 -11.45 8.38
CA VAL A 33 -4.78 -10.48 7.46
C VAL A 33 -6.18 -10.94 7.06
N SER A 34 -7.15 -10.02 7.09
CA SER A 34 -8.44 -10.18 6.41
C SER A 34 -8.46 -9.29 5.17
N VAL A 35 -9.02 -9.78 4.06
CA VAL A 35 -9.05 -9.04 2.80
C VAL A 35 -10.47 -8.62 2.43
N ILE A 36 -10.61 -7.40 1.95
CA ILE A 36 -11.86 -6.83 1.41
C ILE A 36 -11.53 -6.33 0.01
N GLY A 37 -12.24 -6.82 -1.00
CA GLY A 37 -11.96 -6.42 -2.36
C GLY A 37 -12.84 -7.12 -3.38
N VAL A 38 -12.55 -6.93 -4.67
CA VAL A 38 -13.25 -7.59 -5.78
C VAL A 38 -12.27 -8.09 -6.82
N ILE A 39 -12.55 -9.28 -7.35
CA ILE A 39 -11.87 -9.86 -8.51
C ILE A 39 -12.90 -10.35 -9.52
N GLY A 40 -12.53 -10.39 -10.78
CA GLY A 40 -13.35 -10.96 -11.84
C GLY A 40 -13.26 -12.48 -11.92
N SER A 41 -14.16 -13.07 -12.70
CA SER A 41 -14.16 -14.52 -12.98
C SER A 41 -12.96 -14.99 -13.81
N ASP A 42 -12.20 -14.07 -14.40
CA ASP A 42 -10.96 -14.31 -15.14
C ASP A 42 -9.69 -14.25 -14.27
N PHE A 43 -9.85 -14.00 -12.95
CA PHE A 43 -8.69 -13.86 -12.06
C PHE A 43 -7.95 -15.20 -11.94
N PRO A 44 -6.62 -15.24 -12.14
CA PRO A 44 -5.89 -16.49 -12.15
C PRO A 44 -5.96 -17.25 -10.82
N GLU A 45 -6.04 -18.59 -10.89
CA GLU A 45 -6.05 -19.45 -9.69
C GLU A 45 -4.81 -19.24 -8.81
N ALA A 46 -3.67 -18.87 -9.39
CA ALA A 46 -2.47 -18.52 -8.63
C ALA A 46 -2.70 -17.31 -7.70
N GLY A 47 -3.49 -16.33 -8.15
CA GLY A 47 -3.85 -15.16 -7.33
C GLY A 47 -4.86 -15.51 -6.23
N ILE A 48 -5.85 -16.36 -6.53
CA ILE A 48 -6.80 -16.87 -5.53
C ILE A 48 -6.04 -17.68 -4.47
N SER A 49 -5.11 -18.53 -4.91
CA SER A 49 -4.25 -19.32 -4.02
C SER A 49 -3.36 -18.45 -3.14
N LEU A 50 -2.86 -17.30 -3.66
CA LEU A 50 -2.11 -16.33 -2.85
C LEU A 50 -2.97 -15.82 -1.69
N PHE A 51 -4.20 -15.39 -1.94
CA PHE A 51 -5.09 -14.92 -0.87
C PHE A 51 -5.39 -16.03 0.13
N LYS A 52 -5.70 -17.25 -0.31
CA LYS A 52 -5.96 -18.41 0.57
C LYS A 52 -4.75 -18.77 1.45
N ASN A 53 -3.53 -18.58 0.95
CA ASN A 53 -2.31 -18.98 1.67
C ASN A 53 -1.82 -17.89 2.63
N TYR A 54 -2.06 -16.62 2.34
CA TYR A 54 -1.50 -15.50 3.10
C TYR A 54 -2.53 -14.67 3.85
N ALA A 55 -3.83 -14.78 3.53
CA ALA A 55 -4.87 -14.18 4.33
C ALA A 55 -5.49 -15.20 5.29
N LYS A 56 -5.78 -14.77 6.52
CA LYS A 56 -6.53 -15.54 7.51
C LYS A 56 -8.03 -15.62 7.15
N ASN A 57 -8.56 -14.56 6.53
CA ASN A 57 -9.96 -14.47 6.14
C ASN A 57 -10.07 -13.77 4.76
N ILE A 58 -10.82 -14.40 3.87
CA ILE A 58 -11.14 -13.91 2.52
C ILE A 58 -12.66 -13.83 2.28
N ASP A 59 -13.49 -13.87 3.33
CA ASP A 59 -14.95 -13.91 3.19
C ASP A 59 -15.51 -12.66 2.52
N ASP A 60 -14.82 -11.51 2.67
CA ASP A 60 -15.21 -10.22 2.07
C ASP A 60 -14.50 -9.98 0.70
N LEU A 61 -13.86 -11.01 0.13
CA LEU A 61 -13.35 -10.97 -1.24
C LEU A 61 -14.46 -11.38 -2.21
N GLN A 62 -15.05 -10.42 -2.90
CA GLN A 62 -16.09 -10.64 -3.89
C GLN A 62 -15.49 -11.22 -5.17
N ILE A 63 -16.15 -12.24 -5.74
CA ILE A 63 -15.83 -12.78 -7.06
C ILE A 63 -17.00 -12.51 -7.97
N ASN A 64 -16.87 -11.50 -8.84
CA ASN A 64 -17.95 -11.05 -9.70
C ASN A 64 -17.79 -11.58 -11.13
N ASN A 65 -18.93 -11.75 -11.82
CA ASN A 65 -18.91 -12.16 -13.22
C ASN A 65 -18.41 -11.00 -14.11
N GLY A 66 -17.36 -11.22 -14.86
CA GLY A 66 -16.71 -10.21 -15.70
C GLY A 66 -15.19 -10.18 -15.54
N PRO A 67 -14.49 -9.31 -16.29
CA PRO A 67 -13.05 -9.18 -16.22
C PRO A 67 -12.59 -8.51 -14.93
N SER A 68 -11.45 -8.94 -14.40
CA SER A 68 -10.74 -8.28 -13.33
C SER A 68 -10.21 -6.90 -13.77
N PHE A 69 -9.96 -6.02 -12.82
CA PHE A 69 -9.24 -4.76 -13.08
C PHE A 69 -7.89 -5.04 -13.73
N ARG A 70 -7.56 -4.26 -14.77
CA ARG A 70 -6.28 -4.33 -15.50
C ARG A 70 -5.64 -2.95 -15.58
N TRP A 71 -4.34 -2.92 -15.42
CA TRP A 71 -3.55 -1.72 -15.59
C TRP A 71 -2.28 -2.03 -16.39
N GLY A 72 -1.98 -1.17 -17.36
CA GLY A 72 -0.70 -1.22 -18.08
C GLY A 72 0.13 0.00 -17.74
N GLY A 73 1.38 -0.22 -17.35
CA GLY A 73 2.31 0.84 -16.99
C GLY A 73 3.68 0.68 -17.60
N LYS A 74 4.26 1.81 -18.03
CA LYS A 74 5.63 1.91 -18.51
C LYS A 74 6.43 2.80 -17.59
N TYR A 75 7.44 2.26 -16.94
CA TYR A 75 8.38 3.01 -16.10
C TYR A 75 9.46 3.66 -16.94
N HIS A 76 9.90 4.85 -16.53
CA HIS A 76 10.99 5.60 -17.15
C HIS A 76 12.32 5.34 -16.43
N ASP A 77 13.43 5.80 -17.02
CA ASP A 77 14.80 5.51 -16.55
C ASP A 77 15.08 5.95 -15.10
N ASN A 78 14.32 6.89 -14.56
CA ASN A 78 14.42 7.33 -13.17
C ASN A 78 13.70 6.41 -12.17
N TRP A 79 12.97 5.37 -12.62
CA TRP A 79 12.22 4.42 -11.82
C TRP A 79 11.06 5.00 -10.97
N GLU A 80 10.90 6.30 -10.97
CA GLU A 80 9.85 7.02 -10.21
C GLU A 80 8.67 7.40 -11.11
N ASP A 81 8.97 7.90 -12.30
CA ASP A 81 7.96 8.32 -13.28
C ASP A 81 7.47 7.12 -14.08
N ARG A 82 6.16 7.11 -14.31
CA ARG A 82 5.52 6.10 -15.16
C ARG A 82 4.45 6.70 -16.05
N THR A 83 4.29 6.13 -17.22
CA THR A 83 3.19 6.38 -18.13
C THR A 83 2.17 5.27 -18.02
N THR A 84 0.90 5.60 -17.75
CA THR A 84 -0.19 4.64 -17.86
C THR A 84 -0.49 4.38 -19.32
N LEU A 85 -0.38 3.14 -19.75
CA LEU A 85 -0.67 2.69 -21.11
C LEU A 85 -2.18 2.48 -21.30
N TYR A 86 -2.81 1.84 -20.32
CA TYR A 86 -4.26 1.62 -20.27
C TYR A 86 -4.74 1.37 -18.83
N THR A 87 -6.04 1.55 -18.62
CA THR A 87 -6.75 1.16 -17.39
C THR A 87 -8.10 0.60 -17.79
N GLU A 88 -8.37 -0.64 -17.39
CA GLU A 88 -9.64 -1.33 -17.60
C GLU A 88 -10.23 -1.65 -16.23
N LEU A 89 -11.33 -1.01 -15.88
CA LEU A 89 -11.92 -1.14 -14.55
C LEU A 89 -12.52 -2.52 -14.29
N GLY A 90 -13.13 -3.15 -15.31
CA GLY A 90 -13.77 -4.45 -15.17
C GLY A 90 -14.81 -4.45 -14.03
N VAL A 91 -14.83 -5.52 -13.25
CA VAL A 91 -15.75 -5.63 -12.09
C VAL A 91 -15.52 -4.58 -11.01
N PHE A 92 -14.39 -3.88 -11.04
CA PHE A 92 -14.09 -2.81 -10.09
C PHE A 92 -14.94 -1.55 -10.32
N GLU A 93 -15.44 -1.33 -11.54
CA GLU A 93 -16.29 -0.18 -11.88
C GLU A 93 -17.56 -0.10 -11.03
N THR A 94 -18.10 -1.25 -10.65
CA THR A 94 -19.33 -1.36 -9.85
C THR A 94 -19.06 -1.91 -8.44
N PHE A 95 -17.80 -1.92 -8.03
CA PHE A 95 -17.43 -2.45 -6.71
C PHE A 95 -18.02 -1.61 -5.59
N CYS A 96 -18.81 -2.26 -4.75
CA CYS A 96 -19.32 -1.75 -3.49
C CYS A 96 -18.79 -2.65 -2.37
N PRO A 97 -17.90 -2.18 -1.49
CA PRO A 97 -17.36 -3.00 -0.42
C PRO A 97 -18.44 -3.36 0.60
N GLU A 98 -18.51 -4.64 0.95
CA GLU A 98 -19.36 -5.15 2.01
C GLU A 98 -18.47 -5.80 3.07
N MET A 99 -18.54 -5.31 4.31
CA MET A 99 -17.75 -5.83 5.41
C MET A 99 -18.56 -6.82 6.24
N SER A 100 -17.98 -7.97 6.51
CA SER A 100 -18.48 -8.89 7.55
C SER A 100 -18.39 -8.28 8.94
N GLU A 101 -19.19 -8.77 9.88
CA GLU A 101 -19.18 -8.29 11.27
C GLU A 101 -17.81 -8.39 11.96
N ILE A 102 -16.98 -9.36 11.55
CA ILE A 102 -15.61 -9.50 12.07
C ILE A 102 -14.77 -8.31 11.59
N ASN A 103 -14.83 -7.98 10.30
CA ASN A 103 -14.03 -6.91 9.71
C ASN A 103 -14.50 -5.52 10.16
N ARG A 104 -15.81 -5.32 10.38
CA ARG A 104 -16.37 -4.06 10.94
C ARG A 104 -15.85 -3.74 12.34
N LYS A 105 -15.38 -4.75 13.08
CA LYS A 105 -14.84 -4.63 14.45
C LYS A 105 -13.31 -4.69 14.48
N SER A 106 -12.65 -4.68 13.33
CA SER A 106 -11.20 -4.73 13.26
C SER A 106 -10.58 -3.52 13.96
N PRO A 107 -9.57 -3.71 14.82
CA PRO A 107 -8.87 -2.60 15.46
C PRO A 107 -7.93 -1.86 14.51
N LEU A 108 -7.54 -2.49 13.39
CA LEU A 108 -6.62 -1.96 12.41
C LEU A 108 -7.21 -2.12 11.00
N ILE A 109 -7.29 -1.04 10.24
CA ILE A 109 -7.75 -1.04 8.85
C ILE A 109 -6.74 -0.31 7.97
N TYR A 110 -6.32 -0.97 6.90
CA TYR A 110 -5.54 -0.39 5.82
C TYR A 110 -6.42 -0.18 4.58
N LEU A 111 -6.54 1.06 4.17
CA LEU A 111 -7.23 1.46 2.96
C LEU A 111 -6.20 1.58 1.83
N GLY A 112 -6.09 0.53 1.02
CA GLY A 112 -5.21 0.52 -0.14
C GLY A 112 -5.60 1.57 -1.17
N ASN A 113 -4.73 1.82 -2.12
CA ASN A 113 -4.89 2.85 -3.14
C ASN A 113 -6.05 2.53 -4.11
N ILE A 114 -7.23 3.06 -3.81
CA ILE A 114 -8.45 3.01 -4.65
C ILE A 114 -9.18 4.34 -4.61
N HIS A 115 -10.31 4.46 -5.33
CA HIS A 115 -11.11 5.67 -5.34
C HIS A 115 -11.55 6.09 -3.92
N PRO A 116 -11.33 7.35 -3.50
CA PRO A 116 -11.61 7.82 -2.14
C PRO A 116 -13.05 7.61 -1.67
N ALA A 117 -14.04 7.65 -2.57
CA ALA A 117 -15.43 7.35 -2.20
C ALA A 117 -15.60 5.90 -1.73
N ILE A 118 -14.91 4.93 -2.36
CA ILE A 118 -14.94 3.52 -1.95
C ILE A 118 -14.25 3.34 -0.60
N GLN A 119 -13.14 4.06 -0.36
CA GLN A 119 -12.46 4.05 0.93
C GLN A 119 -13.36 4.63 2.05
N LEU A 120 -14.12 5.69 1.75
CA LEU A 120 -15.12 6.25 2.68
C LEU A 120 -16.27 5.27 2.95
N ASP A 121 -16.71 4.50 1.96
CA ASP A 121 -17.76 3.47 2.14
C ASP A 121 -17.29 2.37 3.10
N VAL A 122 -16.00 2.01 3.09
CA VAL A 122 -15.42 1.11 4.10
C VAL A 122 -15.45 1.74 5.48
N ILE A 123 -15.00 3.01 5.61
CA ILE A 123 -14.99 3.74 6.89
C ILE A 123 -16.40 3.80 7.50
N ASN A 124 -17.41 4.08 6.69
CA ASN A 124 -18.82 4.18 7.13
C ASN A 124 -19.40 2.87 7.68
N GLN A 125 -18.74 1.74 7.43
CA GLN A 125 -19.15 0.42 7.93
C GLN A 125 -18.42 0.00 9.21
N ILE A 126 -17.44 0.78 9.69
CA ILE A 126 -16.69 0.47 10.91
C ILE A 126 -17.56 0.68 12.14
N HIS A 127 -17.58 -0.29 13.04
CA HIS A 127 -18.37 -0.25 14.27
C HIS A 127 -17.57 0.10 15.53
N SER A 128 -16.24 0.21 15.41
CA SER A 128 -15.36 0.50 16.55
C SER A 128 -14.83 1.93 16.46
N GLU A 129 -15.06 2.73 17.50
CA GLU A 129 -14.54 4.10 17.61
C GLU A 129 -13.00 4.16 17.79
N ASN A 130 -12.38 3.04 18.17
CA ASN A 130 -10.94 2.95 18.43
C ASN A 130 -10.17 2.27 17.27
N THR A 131 -10.78 2.12 16.09
CA THR A 131 -10.09 1.56 14.93
C THR A 131 -9.04 2.53 14.42
N LEU A 132 -7.79 2.08 14.33
CA LEU A 132 -6.73 2.82 13.68
C LEU A 132 -6.83 2.62 12.16
N ILE A 133 -7.03 3.71 11.43
CA ILE A 133 -7.22 3.72 9.98
C ILE A 133 -5.99 4.33 9.33
N ILE A 134 -5.30 3.53 8.51
CA ILE A 134 -4.19 3.96 7.67
C ILE A 134 -4.66 3.94 6.22
N CYS A 135 -4.37 5.00 5.48
CA CYS A 135 -4.81 5.16 4.11
C CYS A 135 -3.62 5.45 3.19
N ASP A 136 -3.57 4.76 2.06
CA ASP A 136 -2.70 5.09 0.94
C ASP A 136 -3.49 5.84 -0.15
N THR A 137 -2.81 6.68 -0.93
CA THR A 137 -3.39 7.45 -2.03
C THR A 137 -2.42 7.51 -3.21
N MET A 138 -2.83 8.16 -4.29
CA MET A 138 -1.96 8.39 -5.45
C MET A 138 -2.32 9.68 -6.19
N ASN A 139 -1.41 10.08 -7.08
CA ASN A 139 -1.54 11.28 -7.93
C ASN A 139 -2.87 11.36 -8.70
N LEU A 140 -3.43 10.23 -9.15
CA LEU A 140 -4.72 10.20 -9.86
C LEU A 140 -5.83 10.79 -8.99
N TRP A 141 -5.96 10.32 -7.75
CA TRP A 141 -7.03 10.77 -6.84
C TRP A 141 -6.80 12.19 -6.35
N ILE A 142 -5.55 12.59 -6.12
CA ILE A 142 -5.19 13.96 -5.77
C ILE A 142 -5.64 14.94 -6.87
N ASN A 143 -5.48 14.56 -8.13
CA ASN A 143 -5.83 15.41 -9.28
C ASN A 143 -7.32 15.37 -9.66
N THR A 144 -8.01 14.24 -9.46
CA THR A 144 -9.34 14.04 -10.07
C THR A 144 -10.49 13.98 -9.08
N THR A 145 -10.24 13.66 -7.81
CA THR A 145 -11.28 13.40 -6.79
C THR A 145 -11.08 14.19 -5.50
N LYS A 146 -10.60 15.43 -5.63
CA LYS A 146 -10.22 16.29 -4.49
C LYS A 146 -11.27 16.36 -3.39
N ASN A 147 -12.54 16.51 -3.73
CA ASN A 147 -13.61 16.66 -2.74
C ASN A 147 -13.80 15.40 -1.87
N ASP A 148 -13.72 14.22 -2.45
CA ASP A 148 -13.85 12.97 -1.71
C ASP A 148 -12.55 12.64 -0.96
N LEU A 149 -11.40 12.97 -1.54
CA LEU A 149 -10.11 12.88 -0.86
C LEU A 149 -10.06 13.78 0.39
N ASP A 150 -10.52 15.02 0.31
CA ASP A 150 -10.56 15.95 1.45
C ASP A 150 -11.46 15.41 2.59
N LYS A 151 -12.58 14.75 2.27
CA LYS A 151 -13.43 14.08 3.28
C LYS A 151 -12.72 12.88 3.90
N LEU A 152 -12.09 12.07 3.06
CA LEU A 152 -11.34 10.89 3.47
C LEU A 152 -10.22 11.26 4.45
N LEU A 153 -9.40 12.27 4.11
CA LEU A 153 -8.28 12.72 4.93
C LEU A 153 -8.72 13.16 6.35
N ARG A 154 -9.92 13.70 6.48
CA ARG A 154 -10.51 14.06 7.79
C ARG A 154 -11.00 12.85 8.60
N SER A 155 -11.09 11.69 8.00
CA SER A 155 -11.68 10.47 8.57
C SER A 155 -10.66 9.37 8.87
N ILE A 156 -9.37 9.64 8.63
CA ILE A 156 -8.28 8.68 8.84
C ILE A 156 -7.31 9.16 9.92
N ASN A 157 -6.54 8.24 10.47
CA ASN A 157 -5.54 8.54 11.49
C ASN A 157 -4.15 8.78 10.88
N VAL A 158 -3.76 7.95 9.89
CA VAL A 158 -2.44 7.99 9.27
C VAL A 158 -2.59 8.04 7.75
N LEU A 159 -1.93 9.02 7.11
CA LEU A 159 -1.81 9.06 5.66
C LEU A 159 -0.44 8.54 5.23
N LEU A 160 -0.47 7.61 4.28
CA LEU A 160 0.71 7.05 3.62
C LEU A 160 0.75 7.56 2.17
N LEU A 161 1.87 8.15 1.74
CA LEU A 161 2.05 8.65 0.38
C LEU A 161 3.54 8.75 0.04
N ASN A 162 3.87 8.95 -1.23
CA ASN A 162 5.25 9.24 -1.61
C ASN A 162 5.54 10.76 -1.63
N GLU A 163 6.81 11.13 -1.77
CA GLU A 163 7.24 12.52 -1.76
C GLU A 163 6.58 13.35 -2.87
N SER A 164 6.49 12.85 -4.10
CA SER A 164 5.87 13.57 -5.21
C SER A 164 4.36 13.76 -5.00
N GLU A 165 3.68 12.79 -4.43
CA GLU A 165 2.26 12.88 -4.05
C GLU A 165 2.04 13.89 -2.92
N ALA A 166 2.95 13.93 -1.94
CA ALA A 166 2.89 14.92 -0.86
C ALA A 166 3.06 16.34 -1.39
N GLN A 167 4.02 16.56 -2.29
CA GLN A 167 4.21 17.85 -2.96
C GLN A 167 3.00 18.23 -3.82
N LEU A 168 2.44 17.28 -4.56
CA LEU A 168 1.26 17.48 -5.41
C LEU A 168 0.02 17.85 -4.58
N LEU A 169 -0.22 17.16 -3.47
CA LEU A 169 -1.36 17.37 -2.59
C LEU A 169 -1.33 18.75 -1.91
N THR A 170 -0.14 19.19 -1.51
CA THR A 170 0.03 20.35 -0.64
C THR A 170 0.57 21.60 -1.34
N GLY A 171 1.21 21.44 -2.49
CA GLY A 171 1.93 22.50 -3.19
C GLY A 171 3.26 22.89 -2.52
N GLN A 172 3.68 22.15 -1.48
CA GLN A 172 4.92 22.42 -0.76
C GLN A 172 6.13 21.76 -1.44
N LYS A 173 7.34 22.27 -1.15
CA LYS A 173 8.58 21.76 -1.75
C LYS A 173 9.32 20.76 -0.87
N THR A 174 9.08 20.76 0.43
CA THR A 174 9.75 19.86 1.36
C THR A 174 8.74 18.89 1.99
N VAL A 175 9.18 17.68 2.31
CA VAL A 175 8.35 16.69 2.99
C VAL A 175 7.86 17.18 4.36
N SER A 176 8.68 17.94 5.08
CA SER A 176 8.31 18.52 6.38
C SER A 176 7.19 19.56 6.26
N ASP A 177 7.23 20.44 5.25
CA ASP A 177 6.19 21.44 5.07
C ASP A 177 4.92 20.80 4.49
N SER A 178 5.06 19.79 3.63
CA SER A 178 3.92 18.97 3.18
C SER A 178 3.20 18.31 4.36
N ALA A 179 3.96 17.69 5.27
CA ALA A 179 3.37 17.03 6.45
C ALA A 179 2.57 18.00 7.32
N LYS A 180 3.06 19.23 7.54
CA LYS A 180 2.33 20.27 8.30
C LYS A 180 0.96 20.59 7.66
N VAL A 181 0.95 20.80 6.33
CA VAL A 181 -0.30 21.07 5.61
C VAL A 181 -1.26 19.88 5.71
N ILE A 182 -0.75 18.64 5.62
CA ILE A 182 -1.58 17.44 5.73
C ILE A 182 -2.15 17.29 7.15
N HIS A 183 -1.37 17.58 8.19
CA HIS A 183 -1.88 17.62 9.58
C HIS A 183 -3.03 18.62 9.76
N ASP A 184 -2.94 19.79 9.13
CA ASP A 184 -4.01 20.79 9.17
C ASP A 184 -5.29 20.34 8.46
N ILE A 185 -5.19 19.40 7.50
CA ILE A 185 -6.35 18.80 6.83
C ILE A 185 -7.06 17.80 7.74
N GLY A 186 -6.32 16.90 8.43
CA GLY A 186 -6.96 15.90 9.27
C GLY A 186 -6.07 14.83 9.92
N PRO A 187 -5.20 14.13 9.16
CA PRO A 187 -4.44 13.00 9.71
C PRO A 187 -3.56 13.40 10.90
N ASN A 188 -3.53 12.55 11.93
CA ASN A 188 -2.65 12.77 13.09
C ASN A 188 -1.19 12.49 12.78
N ASP A 189 -0.95 11.52 11.89
CA ASP A 189 0.37 11.09 11.48
C ASP A 189 0.45 11.01 9.95
N VAL A 190 1.61 11.33 9.40
CA VAL A 190 1.90 11.29 7.96
C VAL A 190 3.18 10.52 7.74
N ILE A 191 3.13 9.49 6.90
CA ILE A 191 4.32 8.74 6.51
C ILE A 191 4.61 9.04 5.05
N ILE A 192 5.75 9.67 4.78
CA ILE A 192 6.19 10.02 3.43
C ILE A 192 7.31 9.08 3.00
N LYS A 193 7.01 8.29 1.97
CA LYS A 193 7.95 7.36 1.31
C LYS A 193 8.84 8.16 0.37
N GLN A 194 10.16 7.98 0.45
CA GLN A 194 11.17 8.76 -0.28
C GLN A 194 12.08 7.86 -1.14
N GLY A 195 11.52 6.80 -1.70
CA GLY A 195 12.23 5.86 -2.57
C GLY A 195 13.48 5.30 -1.90
N GLY A 196 14.63 5.39 -2.58
CA GLY A 196 15.91 4.91 -2.07
C GLY A 196 16.44 5.64 -0.83
N SER A 197 15.82 6.76 -0.45
CA SER A 197 16.17 7.49 0.78
C SER A 197 15.44 6.95 2.02
N GLY A 198 14.46 6.06 1.87
CA GLY A 198 13.69 5.50 2.97
C GLY A 198 12.32 6.15 3.16
N ALA A 199 11.87 6.28 4.40
CA ALA A 199 10.59 6.87 4.72
C ALA A 199 10.66 7.68 6.02
N THR A 200 9.87 8.76 6.08
CA THR A 200 9.80 9.63 7.26
C THR A 200 8.37 9.66 7.79
N LEU A 201 8.22 9.31 9.05
CA LEU A 201 7.02 9.57 9.85
C LEU A 201 7.08 11.00 10.38
N PHE A 202 6.01 11.72 10.20
CA PHE A 202 5.75 13.00 10.84
C PHE A 202 4.53 12.86 11.75
N SER A 203 4.72 13.01 13.05
CA SER A 203 3.68 13.20 14.06
C SER A 203 3.61 14.67 14.46
N LYS A 204 2.61 15.07 15.27
CA LYS A 204 2.47 16.47 15.67
C LYS A 204 3.70 17.02 16.38
N ASP A 205 4.35 16.21 17.21
CA ASP A 205 5.42 16.65 18.12
C ASP A 205 6.81 16.15 17.74
N HIS A 206 6.92 15.20 16.82
CA HIS A 206 8.20 14.61 16.42
C HIS A 206 8.18 14.10 14.98
N SER A 207 9.38 13.87 14.45
CA SER A 207 9.56 13.13 13.21
C SER A 207 10.57 12.00 13.42
N PHE A 208 10.38 10.92 12.67
CA PHE A 208 11.28 9.77 12.68
C PHE A 208 11.56 9.33 11.24
N HIS A 209 12.82 9.25 10.89
CA HIS A 209 13.25 8.77 9.57
C HIS A 209 13.90 7.39 9.70
N ALA A 210 13.50 6.45 8.86
CA ALA A 210 14.17 5.17 8.71
C ALA A 210 14.75 5.03 7.30
N PRO A 211 16.04 4.65 7.15
CA PRO A 211 16.65 4.38 5.86
C PRO A 211 16.10 3.09 5.24
N VAL A 212 16.34 2.87 3.95
CA VAL A 212 16.03 1.59 3.29
C VAL A 212 17.01 0.50 3.71
N PHE A 213 16.58 -0.76 3.56
CA PHE A 213 17.54 -1.87 3.50
C PHE A 213 18.35 -1.74 2.20
N PRO A 214 19.69 -1.81 2.27
CA PRO A 214 20.55 -1.74 1.08
C PRO A 214 20.31 -2.97 0.19
N ILE A 215 19.95 -2.72 -1.07
CA ILE A 215 19.75 -3.75 -2.10
C ILE A 215 20.84 -3.64 -3.17
N ASP A 216 21.19 -4.76 -3.80
CA ASP A 216 22.20 -4.77 -4.86
C ASP A 216 21.65 -4.20 -6.19
N LEU A 217 20.39 -4.50 -6.50
CA LEU A 217 19.76 -4.14 -7.76
C LEU A 217 18.26 -3.86 -7.58
N LEU A 218 17.83 -2.69 -8.05
CA LEU A 218 16.41 -2.39 -8.25
C LEU A 218 15.93 -3.06 -9.55
N THR A 219 14.97 -3.96 -9.43
CA THR A 219 14.41 -4.72 -10.56
C THR A 219 13.06 -4.19 -10.99
N ASP A 220 12.13 -3.95 -10.05
CA ASP A 220 10.75 -3.49 -10.30
C ASP A 220 10.19 -2.78 -9.07
N PRO A 221 9.86 -1.47 -9.13
CA PRO A 221 9.30 -0.74 -8.00
C PRO A 221 7.79 -0.94 -7.81
N THR A 222 7.12 -1.67 -8.72
CA THR A 222 5.67 -1.87 -8.67
C THR A 222 5.25 -2.59 -7.39
N GLY A 223 4.26 -2.02 -6.69
CA GLY A 223 3.75 -2.60 -5.44
C GLY A 223 4.62 -2.36 -4.21
N ALA A 224 5.75 -1.64 -4.33
CA ALA A 224 6.61 -1.34 -3.18
C ALA A 224 5.87 -0.55 -2.09
N GLY A 225 5.01 0.40 -2.47
CA GLY A 225 4.16 1.17 -1.55
C GLY A 225 3.16 0.31 -0.80
N ASP A 226 2.47 -0.58 -1.51
CA ASP A 226 1.50 -1.51 -0.90
C ASP A 226 2.19 -2.53 0.01
N THR A 227 3.38 -2.99 -0.40
CA THR A 227 4.23 -3.88 0.39
C THR A 227 4.73 -3.19 1.66
N PHE A 228 5.13 -1.92 1.55
CA PHE A 228 5.45 -1.08 2.71
C PHE A 228 4.26 -1.00 3.67
N GLY A 229 3.06 -0.72 3.16
CA GLY A 229 1.82 -0.73 3.94
C GLY A 229 1.60 -2.07 4.66
N GLY A 230 1.89 -3.18 3.99
CA GLY A 230 1.80 -4.53 4.58
C GLY A 230 2.76 -4.72 5.76
N GLY A 231 4.03 -4.32 5.62
CA GLY A 231 5.01 -4.36 6.71
C GLY A 231 4.64 -3.44 7.87
N LEU A 232 4.23 -2.20 7.59
CA LEU A 232 3.75 -1.24 8.57
C LEU A 232 2.59 -1.80 9.41
N MET A 233 1.56 -2.32 8.74
CA MET A 233 0.37 -2.86 9.41
C MET A 233 0.69 -4.12 10.21
N ALA A 234 1.60 -4.95 9.73
CA ALA A 234 2.06 -6.13 10.46
C ALA A 234 2.78 -5.74 11.77
N ALA A 235 3.63 -4.71 11.76
CA ALA A 235 4.25 -4.18 12.97
C ALA A 235 3.20 -3.72 13.99
N LEU A 236 2.23 -2.93 13.56
CA LEU A 236 1.15 -2.45 14.43
C LEU A 236 0.26 -3.59 14.98
N SER A 237 0.04 -4.63 14.18
CA SER A 237 -0.67 -5.85 14.62
C SER A 237 0.11 -6.65 15.66
N ASN A 238 1.41 -6.44 15.77
CA ASN A 238 2.29 -7.00 16.80
C ASN A 238 2.60 -6.00 17.92
N ASP A 239 1.73 -5.01 18.14
CA ASP A 239 1.84 -3.98 19.18
C ASP A 239 3.10 -3.11 19.11
N CYS A 240 3.74 -3.04 17.94
CA CYS A 240 4.88 -2.16 17.71
C CYS A 240 4.44 -0.70 17.50
N SER A 241 5.35 0.25 17.70
CA SER A 241 5.12 1.67 17.44
C SER A 241 5.08 2.00 15.94
N LEU A 242 4.56 3.19 15.59
CA LEU A 242 4.63 3.69 14.21
C LEU A 242 6.08 3.83 13.71
N ASN A 243 7.04 4.18 14.58
CA ASN A 243 8.46 4.23 14.22
C ASN A 243 8.97 2.86 13.76
N GLU A 244 8.66 1.81 14.51
CA GLU A 244 8.98 0.45 14.11
C GLU A 244 8.20 0.03 12.87
N GLY A 245 6.95 0.47 12.74
CA GLY A 245 6.14 0.27 11.54
C GLY A 245 6.82 0.82 10.27
N VAL A 246 7.47 1.98 10.34
CA VAL A 246 8.24 2.53 9.20
C VAL A 246 9.45 1.65 8.87
N ILE A 247 10.15 1.14 9.88
CA ILE A 247 11.27 0.20 9.68
C ILE A 247 10.78 -1.08 9.00
N TRP A 248 9.69 -1.68 9.49
CA TRP A 248 9.10 -2.89 8.92
C TRP A 248 8.59 -2.66 7.50
N GLY A 249 7.99 -1.49 7.23
CA GLY A 249 7.58 -1.08 5.89
C GLY A 249 8.76 -1.04 4.91
N ASN A 250 9.87 -0.40 5.29
CA ASN A 250 11.08 -0.36 4.47
C ASN A 250 11.70 -1.75 4.26
N ALA A 251 11.72 -2.59 5.29
CA ALA A 251 12.21 -3.97 5.20
C ALA A 251 11.36 -4.80 4.22
N ALA A 252 10.03 -4.72 4.32
CA ALA A 252 9.13 -5.43 3.42
C ALA A 252 9.27 -4.94 1.97
N ALA A 253 9.24 -3.62 1.76
CA ALA A 253 9.37 -3.01 0.43
C ALA A 253 10.67 -3.40 -0.27
N SER A 254 11.77 -3.59 0.48
CA SER A 254 13.06 -3.99 -0.08
C SER A 254 13.03 -5.37 -0.76
N PHE A 255 12.19 -6.31 -0.30
CA PHE A 255 11.99 -7.58 -1.00
C PHE A 255 11.22 -7.39 -2.32
N CYS A 256 10.19 -6.55 -2.31
CA CYS A 256 9.37 -6.29 -3.47
C CYS A 256 10.21 -5.82 -4.65
N VAL A 257 11.07 -4.84 -4.43
CA VAL A 257 11.82 -4.17 -5.50
C VAL A 257 12.97 -5.01 -6.10
N GLU A 258 13.33 -6.14 -5.51
CA GLU A 258 14.37 -7.05 -6.01
C GLU A 258 13.89 -8.08 -7.04
N GLY A 259 12.60 -8.05 -7.44
CA GLY A 259 12.06 -9.00 -8.41
C GLY A 259 10.95 -8.39 -9.26
N PHE A 260 10.73 -8.93 -10.45
CA PHE A 260 9.64 -8.53 -11.32
C PHE A 260 8.28 -8.95 -10.72
N GLY A 261 7.35 -8.03 -10.59
CA GLY A 261 6.06 -8.29 -9.95
C GLY A 261 6.21 -8.85 -8.53
N LEU A 262 5.63 -10.01 -8.28
CA LEU A 262 5.68 -10.66 -6.96
C LEU A 262 6.92 -11.54 -6.72
N GLU A 263 7.83 -11.67 -7.70
CA GLU A 263 8.95 -12.62 -7.58
C GLU A 263 9.90 -12.28 -6.41
N GLY A 264 10.15 -11.00 -6.17
CA GLY A 264 10.97 -10.57 -5.03
C GLY A 264 10.36 -10.99 -3.70
N LEU A 265 9.05 -10.87 -3.56
CA LEU A 265 8.34 -11.25 -2.34
C LEU A 265 8.35 -12.76 -2.04
N LYS A 266 8.62 -13.61 -3.04
CA LYS A 266 8.76 -15.07 -2.78
C LYS A 266 9.91 -15.38 -1.83
N LYS A 267 10.93 -14.53 -1.79
CA LYS A 267 12.10 -14.67 -0.89
C LYS A 267 11.82 -14.22 0.54
N MET A 268 10.70 -13.50 0.77
CA MET A 268 10.34 -12.98 2.07
C MET A 268 9.77 -14.09 2.96
N THR A 269 10.56 -14.52 3.93
CA THR A 269 10.21 -15.38 5.07
C THR A 269 10.28 -14.56 6.35
N LEU A 270 9.78 -15.07 7.47
CA LEU A 270 9.90 -14.38 8.76
C LEU A 270 11.37 -14.15 9.12
N GLU A 271 12.22 -15.16 9.00
CA GLU A 271 13.66 -15.09 9.30
C GLU A 271 14.36 -14.02 8.45
N SER A 272 14.26 -14.09 7.10
CA SER A 272 14.89 -13.12 6.22
C SER A 272 14.36 -11.69 6.39
N PHE A 273 13.10 -11.56 6.81
CA PHE A 273 12.49 -10.27 7.14
C PHE A 273 13.08 -9.68 8.42
N GLU A 274 13.19 -10.47 9.50
CA GLU A 274 13.80 -10.05 10.77
C GLU A 274 15.25 -9.61 10.57
N GLU A 275 16.03 -10.33 9.75
CA GLU A 275 17.39 -9.93 9.39
C GLU A 275 17.45 -8.54 8.74
N ARG A 276 16.49 -8.23 7.82
CA ARG A 276 16.43 -6.90 7.19
C ARG A 276 16.01 -5.82 8.18
N VAL A 277 15.06 -6.09 9.05
CA VAL A 277 14.65 -5.17 10.12
C VAL A 277 15.83 -4.83 11.02
N GLU A 278 16.56 -5.83 11.51
CA GLU A 278 17.74 -5.60 12.37
C GLU A 278 18.85 -4.84 11.61
N LYS A 279 19.04 -5.15 10.33
CA LYS A 279 20.00 -4.40 9.51
C LYS A 279 19.62 -2.92 9.38
N ILE A 280 18.36 -2.60 9.13
CA ILE A 280 17.88 -1.19 9.07
C ILE A 280 18.11 -0.51 10.42
N LYS A 281 17.79 -1.17 11.54
CA LYS A 281 18.04 -0.63 12.89
C LYS A 281 19.51 -0.30 13.14
N THR A 282 20.45 -1.05 12.55
CA THR A 282 21.89 -0.72 12.67
C THR A 282 22.31 0.50 11.84
N LEU A 283 21.46 1.00 10.96
CA LEU A 283 21.71 2.16 10.10
C LEU A 283 21.06 3.47 10.65
N LEU A 284 20.24 3.36 11.71
CA LEU A 284 19.65 4.49 12.41
C LEU A 284 20.69 5.19 13.29
#